data_1058eec3623346a46e9eeed6837e129f
#
_entry.id   1058eec3623346a46e9eeed6837e129f
#
_cell.length_a   1.000
_cell.length_b   1.000
_cell.length_c   1.000
_cell.angle_alpha   90.00
_cell.angle_beta   90.00
_cell.angle_gamma   90.00
#
_symmetry.space_group_name_H-M   'P 1'
#
loop_
_entity.id
_entity.type
_entity.pdbx_description
1 polymer ?
#
loop_
_entity_poly.entity_id
_entity_poly.type
_entity_poly.pdbx_seq_one_letter_code
_entity_poly.pdbx_strand_id
1 'polypeptide(L)'
;MGVIRAFLEWLGVLNNVVLVIPTMKPLDSDKKAEKAAATPVEAAPVVEEKIDFSNVVIEPLFEEFVDFETFSKSDFRAVKVLECEAVPKSKKLLKFTLDDGTGVNRTILSGIHAFYEPEELVGKTLIAITNLPPRPMMGIDSCGMLLSAINKRGEEEELHLLMVDNHIPAGAKLY
;
A
#
# COMPACT_ATOMS: atom_id res chain seq x y z
N MET A 1 -4.00 -7.01 -17.88
CA MET A 1 -2.87 -7.87 -18.32
C MET A 1 -1.72 -7.12 -19.02
N GLY A 2 -1.80 -5.81 -19.23
CA GLY A 2 -0.80 -5.06 -19.99
C GLY A 2 0.49 -4.68 -19.25
N VAL A 3 0.40 -4.26 -18.00
CA VAL A 3 1.52 -3.61 -17.28
C VAL A 3 2.55 -4.61 -16.77
N ILE A 4 2.09 -5.75 -16.24
CA ILE A 4 3.00 -6.80 -15.72
C ILE A 4 3.79 -7.45 -16.85
N ARG A 5 3.16 -7.63 -18.02
CA ARG A 5 3.83 -8.22 -19.19
C ARG A 5 4.93 -7.31 -19.74
N ALA A 6 4.68 -6.01 -19.85
CA ALA A 6 5.66 -5.02 -20.29
C ALA A 6 6.87 -4.93 -19.35
N PHE A 7 6.64 -5.06 -18.04
CA PHE A 7 7.70 -5.05 -17.04
C PHE A 7 8.58 -6.31 -17.10
N LEU A 8 7.98 -7.49 -17.33
CA LEU A 8 8.71 -8.77 -17.47
C LEU A 8 9.47 -8.87 -18.79
N GLU A 9 8.96 -8.26 -19.86
CA GLU A 9 9.67 -8.15 -21.15
C GLU A 9 10.89 -7.23 -21.05
N TRP A 10 10.77 -6.15 -20.26
CA TRP A 10 11.91 -5.24 -19.98
C TRP A 10 13.03 -5.91 -19.18
N LEU A 11 12.69 -6.88 -18.31
CA LEU A 11 13.67 -7.66 -17.52
C LEU A 11 14.30 -8.84 -18.27
N GLY A 12 13.94 -9.10 -19.53
CA GLY A 12 14.51 -10.18 -20.34
C GLY A 12 14.08 -11.60 -19.90
N VAL A 13 13.08 -11.75 -19.05
CA VAL A 13 12.66 -13.03 -18.47
C VAL A 13 11.75 -13.86 -19.38
N LEU A 14 11.25 -13.30 -20.50
CA LEU A 14 10.20 -13.92 -21.34
C LEU A 14 10.66 -14.27 -22.76
N ASN A 15 11.81 -14.93 -22.91
CA ASN A 15 12.23 -15.33 -24.27
C ASN A 15 11.91 -16.77 -24.67
N ASN A 16 11.16 -17.58 -23.92
CA ASN A 16 10.83 -18.95 -24.35
C ASN A 16 9.61 -19.56 -23.64
N VAL A 17 8.42 -18.93 -23.70
CA VAL A 17 7.17 -19.62 -23.30
C VAL A 17 6.18 -19.60 -24.45
N VAL A 18 6.01 -20.75 -25.11
CA VAL A 18 4.95 -21.01 -26.07
C VAL A 18 3.65 -21.20 -25.28
N LEU A 19 2.75 -20.21 -25.32
CA LEU A 19 1.43 -20.30 -24.72
C LEU A 19 0.50 -21.10 -25.66
N VAL A 20 0.16 -22.33 -25.25
CA VAL A 20 -0.91 -23.10 -25.88
C VAL A 20 -2.23 -22.59 -25.29
N ILE A 21 -3.01 -21.86 -26.09
CA ILE A 21 -4.34 -21.39 -25.72
C ILE A 21 -5.34 -22.50 -26.07
N PRO A 22 -6.10 -23.07 -25.10
CA PRO A 22 -7.21 -23.96 -25.46
C PRO A 22 -8.37 -23.14 -26.00
N THR A 23 -8.82 -23.48 -27.20
CA THR A 23 -10.00 -22.93 -27.88
C THR A 23 -11.25 -23.37 -27.11
N MET A 24 -11.93 -22.45 -26.43
CA MET A 24 -13.27 -22.69 -25.90
C MET A 24 -14.33 -22.51 -26.99
N LYS A 25 -15.20 -23.51 -27.15
CA LYS A 25 -16.38 -23.49 -28.02
C LYS A 25 -17.42 -22.50 -27.48
N PRO A 26 -18.21 -21.84 -28.34
CA PRO A 26 -19.29 -20.97 -27.87
C PRO A 26 -20.44 -21.80 -27.31
N LEU A 27 -20.96 -21.33 -26.18
CA LEU A 27 -22.17 -21.85 -25.55
C LEU A 27 -23.35 -20.95 -25.94
N ASP A 28 -24.27 -21.49 -26.71
CA ASP A 28 -25.57 -20.88 -27.01
C ASP A 28 -26.40 -20.88 -25.71
N SER A 29 -26.95 -19.75 -25.32
CA SER A 29 -28.15 -19.70 -24.53
C SER A 29 -28.84 -18.36 -24.62
N ASP A 30 -29.96 -18.35 -25.31
CA ASP A 30 -31.01 -17.36 -25.19
C ASP A 30 -31.51 -17.24 -23.75
N LYS A 31 -31.34 -16.07 -23.11
CA LYS A 31 -32.22 -15.55 -22.08
C LYS A 31 -32.19 -14.02 -22.04
N LYS A 32 -33.32 -13.49 -22.43
CA LYS A 32 -33.93 -12.17 -22.29
C LYS A 32 -33.33 -11.30 -21.18
N ALA A 33 -32.65 -10.24 -21.57
CA ALA A 33 -32.13 -9.20 -20.70
C ALA A 33 -33.25 -8.22 -20.33
N GLU A 34 -33.52 -8.09 -19.06
CA GLU A 34 -34.32 -7.01 -18.50
C GLU A 34 -33.42 -5.78 -18.29
N LYS A 35 -33.80 -4.69 -18.95
CA LYS A 35 -33.06 -3.44 -19.04
C LYS A 35 -33.24 -2.64 -17.76
N ALA A 36 -32.29 -2.72 -16.83
CA ALA A 36 -32.19 -1.75 -15.75
C ALA A 36 -31.46 -0.51 -16.26
N ALA A 37 -32.16 0.61 -16.26
CA ALA A 37 -31.66 1.91 -16.68
C ALA A 37 -30.61 2.39 -15.66
N ALA A 38 -29.35 2.47 -16.08
CA ALA A 38 -28.31 3.17 -15.35
C ALA A 38 -28.50 4.68 -15.56
N THR A 39 -28.86 5.38 -14.50
CA THR A 39 -28.82 6.84 -14.43
C THR A 39 -27.36 7.28 -14.53
N PRO A 40 -27.00 8.27 -15.36
CA PRO A 40 -25.65 8.83 -15.35
C PRO A 40 -25.42 9.55 -14.03
N VAL A 41 -24.50 9.06 -13.20
CA VAL A 41 -23.99 9.82 -12.07
C VAL A 41 -23.12 10.91 -12.66
N GLU A 42 -23.65 12.13 -12.64
CA GLU A 42 -22.91 13.35 -12.97
C GLU A 42 -21.72 13.47 -12.02
N ALA A 43 -20.51 13.32 -12.56
CA ALA A 43 -19.29 13.49 -11.80
C ALA A 43 -19.22 14.94 -11.32
N ALA A 44 -19.31 15.14 -10.00
CA ALA A 44 -19.07 16.43 -9.39
C ALA A 44 -17.66 16.92 -9.79
N PRO A 45 -17.46 18.23 -10.06
CA PRO A 45 -16.16 18.75 -10.45
C PRO A 45 -15.15 18.48 -9.33
N VAL A 46 -14.12 17.73 -9.64
CA VAL A 46 -12.94 17.58 -8.77
C VAL A 46 -12.31 18.97 -8.70
N VAL A 47 -12.49 19.65 -7.57
CA VAL A 47 -11.77 20.89 -7.28
C VAL A 47 -10.32 20.45 -7.04
N GLU A 48 -9.46 20.63 -8.04
CA GLU A 48 -8.01 20.50 -7.87
C GLU A 48 -7.55 21.61 -6.93
N GLU A 49 -7.40 21.29 -5.65
CA GLU A 49 -6.67 22.15 -4.73
C GLU A 49 -5.23 22.27 -5.26
N LYS A 50 -4.84 23.49 -5.66
CA LYS A 50 -3.46 23.78 -6.01
C LYS A 50 -2.62 23.77 -4.75
N ILE A 51 -2.00 22.63 -4.46
CA ILE A 51 -1.08 22.50 -3.34
C ILE A 51 0.23 23.22 -3.70
N ASP A 52 0.63 24.18 -2.86
CA ASP A 52 1.89 24.91 -3.03
C ASP A 52 3.04 24.15 -2.34
N PHE A 53 4.01 23.71 -3.12
CA PHE A 53 5.22 23.03 -2.66
C PHE A 53 6.47 23.91 -2.64
N SER A 54 6.35 25.24 -2.83
CA SER A 54 7.48 26.16 -2.97
C SER A 54 8.41 26.20 -1.74
N ASN A 55 7.88 25.91 -0.54
CA ASN A 55 8.62 25.92 0.72
C ASN A 55 8.88 24.49 1.28
N VAL A 56 8.71 23.48 0.45
CA VAL A 56 8.91 22.08 0.86
C VAL A 56 10.35 21.66 0.58
N VAL A 57 11.01 21.12 1.60
CA VAL A 57 12.35 20.54 1.50
C VAL A 57 12.22 19.02 1.62
N ILE A 58 12.73 18.32 0.62
CA ILE A 58 12.81 16.85 0.60
C ILE A 58 14.25 16.39 0.83
N GLU A 59 14.39 15.20 1.42
CA GLU A 59 15.71 14.58 1.59
C GLU A 59 16.34 14.27 0.22
N PRO A 60 17.66 14.51 0.03
CA PRO A 60 18.32 14.23 -1.24
C PRO A 60 18.31 12.72 -1.55
N LEU A 61 18.33 12.40 -2.84
CA LEU A 61 18.43 11.01 -3.29
C LEU A 61 19.77 10.39 -2.86
N PHE A 62 19.74 9.09 -2.59
CA PHE A 62 20.98 8.33 -2.39
C PHE A 62 21.80 8.30 -3.67
N GLU A 63 23.12 8.46 -3.53
CA GLU A 63 24.07 8.33 -4.63
C GLU A 63 24.41 6.87 -4.96
N GLU A 64 24.31 6.00 -3.95
CA GLU A 64 24.58 4.57 -4.10
C GLU A 64 23.36 3.83 -4.66
N PHE A 65 23.62 2.91 -5.59
CA PHE A 65 22.59 2.05 -6.16
C PHE A 65 22.41 0.80 -5.32
N VAL A 66 21.15 0.40 -5.09
CA VAL A 66 20.82 -0.92 -4.57
C VAL A 66 20.64 -1.87 -5.76
N ASP A 67 21.26 -3.05 -5.71
CA ASP A 67 21.09 -4.07 -6.74
C ASP A 67 19.69 -4.70 -6.67
N PHE A 68 19.21 -5.17 -7.82
CA PHE A 68 17.87 -5.75 -7.93
C PHE A 68 17.67 -6.99 -7.05
N GLU A 69 18.71 -7.80 -6.87
CA GLU A 69 18.62 -9.00 -6.03
C GLU A 69 18.37 -8.66 -4.56
N THR A 70 19.07 -7.64 -4.06
CA THR A 70 18.86 -7.14 -2.70
C THR A 70 17.47 -6.52 -2.55
N PHE A 71 17.06 -5.67 -3.49
CA PHE A 71 15.73 -5.04 -3.48
C PHE A 71 14.60 -6.08 -3.53
N SER A 72 14.73 -7.10 -4.38
CA SER A 72 13.69 -8.13 -4.58
C SER A 72 13.45 -9.02 -3.36
N LYS A 73 14.37 -9.01 -2.38
CA LYS A 73 14.21 -9.70 -1.08
C LYS A 73 13.22 -8.97 -0.16
N SER A 74 12.90 -7.70 -0.44
CA SER A 74 11.94 -6.93 0.33
C SER A 74 10.51 -7.32 -0.06
N ASP A 75 9.68 -7.60 0.94
CA ASP A 75 8.27 -8.00 0.72
C ASP A 75 7.34 -6.87 1.14
N PHE A 76 7.00 -6.03 0.17
CA PHE A 76 6.03 -4.94 0.34
C PHE A 76 4.61 -5.45 0.09
N ARG A 77 3.70 -5.17 1.03
CA ARG A 77 2.30 -5.61 0.99
C ARG A 77 1.34 -4.47 1.30
N ALA A 78 0.16 -4.53 0.68
CA ALA A 78 -0.99 -3.80 1.15
C ALA A 78 -1.50 -4.47 2.43
N VAL A 79 -1.68 -3.71 3.50
CA VAL A 79 -2.15 -4.20 4.80
C VAL A 79 -3.35 -3.37 5.26
N LYS A 80 -4.38 -4.04 5.78
CA LYS A 80 -5.57 -3.36 6.27
C LYS A 80 -5.49 -3.14 7.78
N VAL A 81 -5.75 -1.92 8.21
CA VAL A 81 -5.80 -1.58 9.63
C VAL A 81 -7.10 -2.09 10.23
N LEU A 82 -7.00 -3.09 11.10
CA LEU A 82 -8.13 -3.62 11.87
C LEU A 82 -8.34 -2.81 13.13
N GLU A 83 -7.24 -2.53 13.83
CA GLU A 83 -7.23 -1.75 15.08
C GLU A 83 -5.99 -0.86 15.12
N CYS A 84 -6.12 0.30 15.73
CA CYS A 84 -5.04 1.21 16.02
C CYS A 84 -5.23 1.76 17.42
N GLU A 85 -4.17 1.77 18.25
CA GLU A 85 -4.23 2.26 19.62
C GLU A 85 -2.92 2.94 20.01
N ALA A 86 -3.02 3.94 20.90
CA ALA A 86 -1.84 4.59 21.47
C ALA A 86 -1.14 3.63 22.45
N VAL A 87 0.20 3.54 22.35
CA VAL A 87 0.98 2.68 23.24
C VAL A 87 1.07 3.32 24.62
N PRO A 88 0.61 2.64 25.69
CA PRO A 88 0.76 3.15 27.06
C PRO A 88 2.21 3.50 27.37
N LYS A 89 2.44 4.64 28.01
CA LYS A 89 3.76 5.18 28.36
C LYS A 89 4.60 5.72 27.19
N SER A 90 4.06 5.76 25.96
CA SER A 90 4.69 6.42 24.83
C SER A 90 3.76 7.48 24.23
N LYS A 91 4.25 8.73 24.14
CA LYS A 91 3.50 9.81 23.46
C LYS A 91 3.67 9.81 21.95
N LYS A 92 4.52 8.93 21.42
CA LYS A 92 4.91 8.94 20.00
C LYS A 92 4.45 7.69 19.25
N LEU A 93 4.19 6.57 19.97
CA LEU A 93 3.95 5.28 19.33
C LEU A 93 2.45 4.98 19.22
N LEU A 94 2.07 4.57 18.03
CA LEU A 94 0.82 3.87 17.77
C LEU A 94 1.11 2.39 17.53
N LYS A 95 0.26 1.53 18.08
CA LYS A 95 0.25 0.08 17.83
C LYS A 95 -0.86 -0.22 16.84
N PHE A 96 -0.49 -0.90 15.77
CA PHE A 96 -1.39 -1.35 14.72
C PHE A 96 -1.60 -2.85 14.81
N THR A 97 -2.85 -3.26 14.72
CA THR A 97 -3.26 -4.64 14.43
C THR A 97 -3.71 -4.67 12.97
N LEU A 98 -2.98 -5.41 12.14
CA LEU A 98 -3.10 -5.38 10.69
C LEU A 98 -3.48 -6.74 10.14
N ASP A 99 -4.36 -6.75 9.13
CA ASP A 99 -4.56 -7.89 8.24
C ASP A 99 -3.57 -7.76 7.05
N ASP A 100 -2.71 -8.75 6.88
CA ASP A 100 -1.77 -8.87 5.76
C ASP A 100 -2.11 -10.01 4.80
N GLY A 101 -3.33 -10.54 4.88
CA GLY A 101 -3.82 -11.61 4.02
C GLY A 101 -3.33 -13.01 4.41
N THR A 102 -2.55 -13.17 5.48
CA THR A 102 -2.04 -14.48 5.94
C THR A 102 -3.02 -15.23 6.84
N GLY A 103 -4.10 -14.57 7.29
CA GLY A 103 -5.07 -15.11 8.25
C GLY A 103 -4.63 -14.99 9.70
N VAL A 104 -3.46 -14.40 9.96
CA VAL A 104 -2.96 -14.08 11.31
C VAL A 104 -2.69 -12.59 11.38
N ASN A 105 -3.26 -11.92 12.38
CA ASN A 105 -3.08 -10.48 12.54
C ASN A 105 -1.62 -10.14 12.84
N ARG A 106 -1.10 -9.16 12.13
CA ARG A 106 0.25 -8.63 12.30
C ARG A 106 0.25 -7.43 13.21
N THR A 107 1.20 -7.37 14.14
CA THR A 107 1.41 -6.19 14.98
C THR A 107 2.58 -5.37 14.43
N ILE A 108 2.35 -4.07 14.20
CA ILE A 108 3.40 -3.09 13.86
C ILE A 108 3.26 -1.88 14.78
N LEU A 109 4.40 -1.41 15.31
CA LEU A 109 4.47 -0.16 16.04
C LEU A 109 5.10 0.92 15.16
N SER A 110 4.51 2.12 15.18
CA SER A 110 5.01 3.25 14.40
C SER A 110 5.02 4.54 15.23
N GLY A 111 6.05 5.36 15.07
CA GLY A 111 6.26 6.60 15.82
C GLY A 111 5.50 7.80 15.27
N ILE A 112 4.24 7.64 14.89
CA ILE A 112 3.47 8.62 14.12
C ILE A 112 2.32 9.28 14.88
N HIS A 113 2.21 9.06 16.19
CA HIS A 113 1.12 9.60 17.01
C HIS A 113 1.10 11.13 17.07
N ALA A 114 2.19 11.80 16.67
CA ALA A 114 2.20 13.26 16.55
C ALA A 114 1.48 13.77 15.28
N PHE A 115 1.21 12.88 14.31
CA PHE A 115 0.67 13.23 13.00
C PHE A 115 -0.70 12.65 12.74
N TYR A 116 -1.07 11.56 13.43
CA TYR A 116 -2.33 10.84 13.21
C TYR A 116 -2.96 10.39 14.52
N GLU A 117 -4.27 10.55 14.61
CA GLU A 117 -5.07 9.93 15.67
C GLU A 117 -5.44 8.49 15.29
N PRO A 118 -5.49 7.55 16.26
CA PRO A 118 -5.79 6.14 16.01
C PRO A 118 -7.07 5.91 15.20
N GLU A 119 -8.12 6.67 15.50
CA GLU A 119 -9.46 6.52 14.91
C GLU A 119 -9.49 6.84 13.41
N GLU A 120 -8.58 7.71 12.94
CA GLU A 120 -8.50 8.11 11.54
C GLU A 120 -7.93 7.00 10.66
N LEU A 121 -7.18 6.07 11.26
CA LEU A 121 -6.42 5.04 10.57
C LEU A 121 -7.16 3.70 10.47
N VAL A 122 -8.10 3.44 11.38
CA VAL A 122 -8.89 2.19 11.36
C VAL A 122 -9.68 2.05 10.06
N GLY A 123 -9.60 0.89 9.44
CA GLY A 123 -10.26 0.57 8.17
C GLY A 123 -9.53 1.08 6.93
N LYS A 124 -8.41 1.81 7.06
CA LYS A 124 -7.57 2.21 5.93
C LYS A 124 -6.67 1.06 5.47
N THR A 125 -6.30 1.11 4.19
CA THR A 125 -5.32 0.19 3.60
C THR A 125 -4.00 0.94 3.43
N LEU A 126 -2.95 0.40 4.04
CA LEU A 126 -1.61 1.01 4.08
C LEU A 126 -0.61 0.11 3.34
N ILE A 127 0.60 0.63 3.13
CA ILE A 127 1.72 -0.15 2.61
C ILE A 127 2.69 -0.46 3.74
N ALA A 128 3.08 -1.72 3.85
CA ALA A 128 4.06 -2.18 4.82
C ALA A 128 5.12 -3.08 4.18
N ILE A 129 6.33 -3.02 4.72
CA ILE A 129 7.32 -4.09 4.51
C ILE A 129 7.11 -5.14 5.61
N THR A 130 6.85 -6.39 5.19
CA THR A 130 6.35 -7.46 6.07
C THR A 130 7.40 -8.47 6.49
N ASN A 131 8.51 -8.55 5.80
CA ASN A 131 9.57 -9.52 6.05
C ASN A 131 10.76 -8.97 6.83
N LEU A 132 10.54 -7.95 7.66
CA LEU A 132 11.54 -7.53 8.64
C LEU A 132 11.49 -8.43 9.87
N PRO A 133 12.65 -8.70 10.51
CA PRO A 133 12.68 -9.44 11.76
C PRO A 133 11.90 -8.68 12.87
N PRO A 134 11.23 -9.39 13.79
CA PRO A 134 10.54 -8.76 14.91
C PRO A 134 11.49 -7.87 15.72
N ARG A 135 11.05 -6.67 16.02
CA ARG A 135 11.79 -5.71 16.84
C ARG A 135 11.01 -5.39 18.12
N PRO A 136 11.55 -5.69 19.29
CA PRO A 136 10.90 -5.34 20.57
C PRO A 136 10.93 -3.83 20.80
N MET A 137 9.75 -3.26 21.01
CA MET A 137 9.55 -1.84 21.31
C MET A 137 8.55 -1.72 22.46
N MET A 138 8.95 -1.13 23.58
CA MET A 138 8.12 -0.98 24.80
C MET A 138 7.48 -2.30 25.29
N GLY A 139 8.17 -3.44 25.07
CA GLY A 139 7.68 -4.77 25.48
C GLY A 139 6.70 -5.42 24.49
N ILE A 140 6.53 -4.83 23.29
CA ILE A 140 5.69 -5.36 22.22
C ILE A 140 6.60 -5.59 21.00
N ASP A 141 6.45 -6.74 20.33
CA ASP A 141 7.20 -7.04 19.13
C ASP A 141 6.54 -6.38 17.91
N SER A 142 7.27 -5.50 17.23
CA SER A 142 6.88 -4.92 15.95
C SER A 142 7.36 -5.82 14.81
N CYS A 143 6.44 -6.38 14.05
CA CYS A 143 6.71 -7.36 12.99
C CYS A 143 6.60 -6.76 11.59
N GLY A 144 7.44 -5.78 11.28
CA GLY A 144 7.42 -5.05 10.02
C GLY A 144 7.50 -3.54 10.22
N MET A 145 7.28 -2.79 9.14
CA MET A 145 7.31 -1.33 9.15
C MET A 145 6.28 -0.77 8.17
N LEU A 146 5.50 0.22 8.59
CA LEU A 146 4.64 1.00 7.71
C LEU A 146 5.47 2.00 6.91
N LEU A 147 5.11 2.20 5.64
CA LEU A 147 5.78 3.17 4.78
C LEU A 147 5.10 4.53 4.89
N SER A 148 5.92 5.56 4.98
CA SER A 148 5.48 6.96 4.99
C SER A 148 6.43 7.82 4.17
N ALA A 149 5.89 8.88 3.58
CA ALA A 149 6.68 9.95 3.00
C ALA A 149 6.91 11.02 4.07
N ILE A 150 8.13 11.53 4.15
CA ILE A 150 8.53 12.58 5.08
C ILE A 150 9.12 13.73 4.30
N ASN A 151 8.67 14.94 4.60
CA ASN A 151 9.20 16.18 4.07
C ASN A 151 9.24 17.26 5.17
N LYS A 152 9.91 18.33 4.93
CA LYS A 152 9.93 19.49 5.82
C LYS A 152 9.28 20.69 5.14
N ARG A 153 8.42 21.38 5.87
CA ARG A 153 7.86 22.68 5.46
C ARG A 153 8.38 23.76 6.42
N GLY A 154 9.41 24.47 5.99
CA GLY A 154 10.14 25.36 6.88
C GLY A 154 10.92 24.57 7.95
N GLU A 155 10.59 24.76 9.23
CA GLU A 155 11.18 24.02 10.36
C GLU A 155 10.33 22.83 10.84
N GLU A 156 9.12 22.68 10.31
CA GLU A 156 8.20 21.60 10.69
C GLU A 156 8.38 20.37 9.79
N GLU A 157 8.38 19.20 10.42
CA GLU A 157 8.38 17.91 9.75
C GLU A 157 6.94 17.47 9.47
N GLU A 158 6.65 17.15 8.22
CA GLU A 158 5.37 16.58 7.79
C GLU A 158 5.58 15.10 7.46
N LEU A 159 4.68 14.25 7.95
CA LEU A 159 4.70 12.82 7.69
C LEU A 159 3.37 12.39 7.08
N HIS A 160 3.44 11.70 5.96
CA HIS A 160 2.28 11.18 5.25
C HIS A 160 2.39 9.66 5.13
N LEU A 161 1.47 8.92 5.76
CA LEU A 161 1.36 7.48 5.55
C LEU A 161 0.98 7.18 4.10
N LEU A 162 1.63 6.20 3.50
CA LEU A 162 1.27 5.74 2.17
C LEU A 162 0.00 4.89 2.25
N MET A 163 -1.11 5.54 1.97
CA MET A 163 -2.43 4.92 1.91
C MET A 163 -2.76 4.55 0.46
N VAL A 164 -3.39 3.41 0.28
CA VAL A 164 -3.87 2.94 -1.02
C VAL A 164 -5.37 2.74 -0.97
N ASP A 165 -5.98 2.56 -2.15
CA ASP A 165 -7.41 2.36 -2.26
C ASP A 165 -7.86 1.12 -1.45
N ASN A 166 -8.94 1.26 -0.69
CA ASN A 166 -9.51 0.18 0.13
C ASN A 166 -10.07 -1.00 -0.68
N HIS A 167 -10.18 -0.87 -2.02
CA HIS A 167 -10.49 -1.99 -2.92
C HIS A 167 -9.30 -2.92 -3.14
N ILE A 168 -8.08 -2.50 -2.77
CA ILE A 168 -6.91 -3.38 -2.82
C ILE A 168 -7.02 -4.36 -1.65
N PRO A 169 -7.02 -5.68 -1.91
CA PRO A 169 -7.14 -6.67 -0.85
C PRO A 169 -5.90 -6.70 0.05
N ALA A 170 -6.12 -6.98 1.33
CA ALA A 170 -5.02 -7.23 2.26
C ALA A 170 -4.13 -8.37 1.74
N GLY A 171 -2.82 -8.23 1.89
CA GLY A 171 -1.82 -9.17 1.39
C GLY A 171 -1.42 -8.98 -0.08
N ALA A 172 -2.05 -8.05 -0.82
CA ALA A 172 -1.63 -7.76 -2.19
C ALA A 172 -0.17 -7.30 -2.21
N LYS A 173 0.66 -7.98 -3.02
CA LYS A 173 2.08 -7.68 -3.15
C LYS A 173 2.30 -6.46 -4.04
N LEU A 174 3.21 -5.58 -3.62
CA LEU A 174 3.70 -4.45 -4.41
C LEU A 174 5.02 -4.83 -5.09
N TYR A 175 5.19 -4.32 -6.31
CA TYR A 175 6.37 -4.57 -7.15
C TYR A 175 7.02 -3.25 -7.54
#